data_f083fd3ba51c1fdf33c93a97de455273
#
_entry.id   f083fd3ba51c1fdf33c93a97de455273
#
_cell.length_a   1.000
_cell.length_b   1.000
_cell.length_c   1.000
_cell.angle_alpha   90.00
_cell.angle_beta   90.00
_cell.angle_gamma   90.00
#
_symmetry.space_group_name_H-M   'P 1'
#
loop_
_entity.id
_entity.type
_entity.pdbx_description
1 polymer ?
#
loop_
_entity_poly.entity_id
_entity_poly.type
_entity_poly.pdbx_seq_one_letter_code
_entity_poly.pdbx_strand_id
1 'polypeptide(L)'
;AICLLFFQTPACYITAFVLTIIAIWFDGLDGFVARLLNESSKFGAVLDILGDRVVENIYWIVFAVLGWIPVWVPLIVVTRGILTDGVRSIALEQGYTAFGSTTMMKTKLGHFLVASNFSRGSYAVTKAFAFAFMILCNFPFATMNLFLQGDDPALSAQATAAWGTFHNICIAICPFAHFCVYAAVAFCVLRGLPVLIESRRFFVEDKK
;
A
#
# COMPACT_ATOMS: atom_id res chain seq x y z
N ALA A 1 -1.06 11.02 -8.82
CA ALA A 1 -1.22 9.67 -9.40
C ALA A 1 -2.69 9.23 -9.37
N ILE A 2 -3.28 9.04 -8.20
CA ILE A 2 -4.59 8.35 -8.03
C ILE A 2 -5.75 9.06 -8.73
N CYS A 3 -5.85 10.38 -8.65
CA CYS A 3 -6.92 11.14 -9.33
C CYS A 3 -6.92 10.95 -10.86
N LEU A 4 -5.77 10.62 -11.45
CA LEU A 4 -5.65 10.37 -12.89
C LEU A 4 -6.38 9.10 -13.34
N LEU A 5 -6.57 8.13 -12.43
CA LEU A 5 -7.25 6.86 -12.75
C LEU A 5 -8.74 7.04 -13.08
N PHE A 6 -9.36 8.11 -12.61
CA PHE A 6 -10.76 8.41 -12.92
C PHE A 6 -10.98 8.87 -14.36
N PHE A 7 -9.95 9.37 -15.03
CA PHE A 7 -10.07 9.85 -16.42
C PHE A 7 -10.08 8.71 -17.45
N GLN A 8 -9.73 7.49 -17.06
CA GLN A 8 -9.76 6.28 -17.90
C GLN A 8 -9.08 6.43 -19.29
N THR A 9 -8.09 7.32 -19.40
CA THR A 9 -7.29 7.48 -20.59
C THR A 9 -5.95 6.76 -20.46
N PRO A 10 -5.39 6.17 -21.54
CA PRO A 10 -4.11 5.46 -21.48
C PRO A 10 -2.97 6.32 -20.94
N ALA A 11 -2.90 7.59 -21.33
CA ALA A 11 -1.87 8.53 -20.86
C ALA A 11 -1.97 8.76 -19.34
N CYS A 12 -3.20 8.91 -18.80
CA CYS A 12 -3.43 9.09 -17.37
C CYS A 12 -3.03 7.84 -16.57
N TYR A 13 -3.29 6.63 -17.09
CA TYR A 13 -2.89 5.38 -16.43
C TYR A 13 -1.38 5.18 -16.44
N ILE A 14 -0.70 5.43 -17.56
CA ILE A 14 0.77 5.38 -17.63
C ILE A 14 1.37 6.39 -16.65
N THR A 15 0.87 7.62 -16.66
CA THR A 15 1.34 8.65 -15.72
C THR A 15 1.06 8.28 -14.27
N ALA A 16 -0.12 7.73 -13.96
CA ALA A 16 -0.46 7.27 -12.62
C ALA A 16 0.46 6.13 -12.17
N PHE A 17 0.73 5.15 -13.04
CA PHE A 17 1.65 4.06 -12.77
C PHE A 17 3.07 4.55 -12.48
N VAL A 18 3.62 5.39 -13.37
CA VAL A 18 4.98 5.95 -13.20
C VAL A 18 5.07 6.76 -11.91
N LEU A 19 4.09 7.64 -11.62
CA LEU A 19 4.06 8.41 -10.38
C LEU A 19 3.91 7.52 -9.13
N THR A 20 3.22 6.39 -9.24
CA THR A 20 3.12 5.41 -8.13
C THR A 20 4.48 4.76 -7.86
N ILE A 21 5.19 4.33 -8.89
CA ILE A 21 6.54 3.75 -8.76
C ILE A 21 7.51 4.79 -8.17
N ILE A 22 7.47 6.02 -8.68
CA ILE A 22 8.31 7.12 -8.17
C ILE A 22 8.01 7.38 -6.68
N ALA A 23 6.74 7.45 -6.28
CA ALA A 23 6.34 7.68 -4.89
C ALA A 23 6.85 6.57 -3.96
N ILE A 24 6.71 5.29 -4.36
CA ILE A 24 7.23 4.15 -3.60
C ILE A 24 8.76 4.22 -3.46
N TRP A 25 9.45 4.64 -4.53
CA TRP A 25 10.91 4.74 -4.51
C TRP A 25 11.39 5.89 -3.61
N PHE A 26 10.74 7.05 -3.67
CA PHE A 26 11.07 8.20 -2.82
C PHE A 26 10.81 7.92 -1.34
N ASP A 27 9.75 7.22 -0.98
CA ASP A 27 9.45 6.76 0.37
C ASP A 27 10.59 5.89 0.97
N GLY A 28 11.18 5.03 0.14
CA GLY A 28 12.37 4.27 0.55
C GLY A 28 13.63 5.11 0.69
N LEU A 29 13.75 6.16 -0.10
CA LEU A 29 14.95 6.99 -0.23
C LEU A 29 15.02 8.02 0.89
N ASP A 30 13.93 8.68 1.25
CA ASP A 30 13.90 9.70 2.31
C ASP A 30 14.19 9.08 3.68
N GLY A 31 13.64 7.89 3.98
CA GLY A 31 14.03 7.14 5.17
C GLY A 31 15.51 6.72 5.20
N PHE A 32 16.15 6.51 4.05
CA PHE A 32 17.58 6.23 3.96
C PHE A 32 18.41 7.49 4.18
N VAL A 33 18.06 8.61 3.53
CA VAL A 33 18.75 9.89 3.61
C VAL A 33 18.66 10.50 5.03
N ALA A 34 17.48 10.43 5.66
CA ALA A 34 17.29 10.92 7.04
C ALA A 34 18.21 10.19 8.04
N ARG A 35 18.44 8.90 7.85
CA ARG A 35 19.39 8.12 8.66
C ARG A 35 20.84 8.49 8.38
N LEU A 36 21.20 8.81 7.15
CA LEU A 36 22.56 9.25 6.79
C LEU A 36 22.90 10.62 7.35
N LEU A 37 21.94 11.55 7.37
CA LEU A 37 22.16 12.92 7.79
C LEU A 37 22.02 13.13 9.31
N ASN A 38 21.59 12.10 10.07
CA ASN A 38 21.25 12.22 11.50
C ASN A 38 20.26 13.37 11.83
N GLU A 39 19.48 13.81 10.85
CA GLU A 39 18.51 14.91 10.96
C GLU A 39 17.08 14.40 11.15
N SER A 40 16.87 13.42 12.03
CA SER A 40 15.51 12.95 12.34
C SER A 40 14.85 13.84 13.40
N SER A 41 13.96 14.73 12.99
CA SER A 41 13.08 15.42 13.93
C SER A 41 11.92 14.52 14.36
N LYS A 42 11.50 14.61 15.65
CA LYS A 42 10.32 13.88 16.14
C LYS A 42 9.06 14.23 15.34
N PHE A 43 8.90 15.49 14.96
CA PHE A 43 7.77 15.96 14.16
C PHE A 43 7.81 15.39 12.74
N GLY A 44 8.97 15.37 12.08
CA GLY A 44 9.14 14.78 10.75
C GLY A 44 8.77 13.30 10.73
N ALA A 45 9.22 12.53 11.72
CA ALA A 45 8.90 11.11 11.82
C ALA A 45 7.39 10.84 12.02
N VAL A 46 6.68 11.70 12.75
CA VAL A 46 5.22 11.59 12.91
C VAL A 46 4.51 11.94 11.61
N LEU A 47 4.95 13.01 10.93
CA LEU A 47 4.36 13.44 9.67
C LEU A 47 4.52 12.40 8.56
N ASP A 48 5.69 11.76 8.50
CA ASP A 48 6.00 10.67 7.59
C ASP A 48 5.02 9.48 7.78
N ILE A 49 4.88 9.00 9.01
CA ILE A 49 3.94 7.92 9.34
C ILE A 49 2.49 8.28 8.97
N LEU A 50 2.07 9.52 9.22
CA LEU A 50 0.72 9.98 8.87
C LEU A 50 0.54 10.09 7.37
N GLY A 51 1.53 10.62 6.64
CA GLY A 51 1.52 10.73 5.19
C GLY A 51 1.38 9.37 4.52
N ASP A 52 2.18 8.40 4.94
CA ASP A 52 2.11 7.01 4.47
C ASP A 52 0.72 6.41 4.67
N ARG A 53 0.13 6.61 5.84
CA ARG A 53 -1.22 6.12 6.14
C ARG A 53 -2.28 6.73 5.25
N VAL A 54 -2.21 8.05 5.03
CA VAL A 54 -3.16 8.75 4.17
C VAL A 54 -3.05 8.23 2.74
N VAL A 55 -1.84 8.15 2.20
CA VAL A 55 -1.59 7.67 0.85
C VAL A 55 -2.07 6.23 0.69
N GLU A 56 -1.68 5.31 1.60
CA GLU A 56 -2.10 3.92 1.59
C GLU A 56 -3.63 3.78 1.58
N ASN A 57 -4.31 4.48 2.49
CA ASN A 57 -5.76 4.41 2.61
C ASN A 57 -6.46 4.93 1.34
N ILE A 58 -5.94 6.01 0.73
CA ILE A 58 -6.49 6.55 -0.52
C ILE A 58 -6.36 5.53 -1.66
N TYR A 59 -5.23 4.81 -1.79
CA TYR A 59 -5.10 3.77 -2.81
C TYR A 59 -6.17 2.67 -2.64
N TRP A 60 -6.31 2.13 -1.42
CA TRP A 60 -7.31 1.08 -1.16
C TRP A 60 -8.74 1.54 -1.42
N ILE A 61 -9.10 2.76 -0.99
CA ILE A 61 -10.44 3.33 -1.19
C ILE A 61 -10.72 3.54 -2.68
N VAL A 62 -9.77 4.14 -3.42
CA VAL A 62 -9.97 4.43 -4.85
C VAL A 62 -10.08 3.14 -5.67
N PHE A 63 -9.26 2.11 -5.38
CA PHE A 63 -9.37 0.84 -6.07
C PHE A 63 -10.73 0.17 -5.83
N ALA A 64 -11.31 0.30 -4.63
CA ALA A 64 -12.65 -0.19 -4.36
C ALA A 64 -13.74 0.64 -5.05
N VAL A 65 -13.59 1.98 -5.10
CA VAL A 65 -14.51 2.87 -5.84
C VAL A 65 -14.50 2.59 -7.34
N LEU A 66 -13.33 2.28 -7.91
CA LEU A 66 -13.19 1.87 -9.31
C LEU A 66 -13.66 0.42 -9.57
N GLY A 67 -14.07 -0.32 -8.53
CA GLY A 67 -14.54 -1.70 -8.65
C GLY A 67 -13.43 -2.75 -8.88
N TRP A 68 -12.15 -2.37 -8.69
CA TRP A 68 -11.02 -3.27 -8.91
C TRP A 68 -10.82 -4.28 -7.77
N ILE A 69 -11.21 -3.90 -6.57
CA ILE A 69 -11.16 -4.73 -5.37
C ILE A 69 -12.49 -4.64 -4.59
N PRO A 70 -12.84 -5.66 -3.80
CA PRO A 70 -14.03 -5.61 -2.97
C PRO A 70 -13.94 -4.54 -1.87
N VAL A 71 -15.07 -3.91 -1.55
CA VAL A 71 -15.17 -2.82 -0.55
C VAL A 71 -14.71 -3.23 0.86
N TRP A 72 -14.83 -4.52 1.21
CA TRP A 72 -14.36 -5.00 2.52
C TRP A 72 -12.84 -4.89 2.70
N VAL A 73 -12.05 -4.82 1.61
CA VAL A 73 -10.58 -4.64 1.68
C VAL A 73 -10.20 -3.31 2.34
N PRO A 74 -10.61 -2.12 1.80
CA PRO A 74 -10.33 -0.85 2.48
C PRO A 74 -10.95 -0.78 3.86
N LEU A 75 -12.14 -1.34 4.10
CA LEU A 75 -12.74 -1.35 5.43
C LEU A 75 -11.85 -2.04 6.46
N ILE A 76 -11.30 -3.20 6.15
CA ILE A 76 -10.37 -3.90 7.05
C ILE A 76 -9.09 -3.09 7.27
N VAL A 77 -8.48 -2.59 6.20
CA VAL A 77 -7.18 -1.90 6.28
C VAL A 77 -7.29 -0.61 7.08
N VAL A 78 -8.30 0.21 6.77
CA VAL A 78 -8.53 1.50 7.45
C VAL A 78 -8.89 1.29 8.92
N THR A 79 -9.86 0.41 9.21
CA THR A 79 -10.29 0.12 10.58
C THR A 79 -9.13 -0.42 11.43
N ARG A 80 -8.37 -1.38 10.90
CA ARG A 80 -7.20 -1.91 11.58
C ARG A 80 -6.16 -0.81 11.82
N GLY A 81 -5.92 0.06 10.82
CA GLY A 81 -4.99 1.19 10.94
C GLY A 81 -5.38 2.08 12.13
N ILE A 82 -6.60 2.57 12.16
CA ILE A 82 -7.13 3.44 13.22
C ILE A 82 -7.02 2.77 14.60
N LEU A 83 -7.46 1.52 14.71
CA LEU A 83 -7.44 0.80 15.98
C LEU A 83 -6.00 0.58 16.50
N THR A 84 -5.08 0.17 15.63
CA THR A 84 -3.70 -0.07 16.06
C THR A 84 -2.94 1.20 16.39
N ASP A 85 -3.21 2.29 15.69
CA ASP A 85 -2.55 3.56 15.94
C ASP A 85 -3.10 4.24 17.20
N GLY A 86 -4.41 4.12 17.48
CA GLY A 86 -5.00 4.55 18.75
C GLY A 86 -4.43 3.79 19.96
N VAL A 87 -4.31 2.47 19.86
CA VAL A 87 -3.69 1.66 20.92
C VAL A 87 -2.21 2.01 21.13
N ARG A 88 -1.47 2.24 20.07
CA ARG A 88 -0.06 2.65 20.17
C ARG A 88 0.12 4.01 20.81
N SER A 89 -0.81 4.94 20.58
CA SER A 89 -0.82 6.27 21.22
C SER A 89 -0.87 6.11 22.74
N ILE A 90 -1.80 5.30 23.25
CA ILE A 90 -1.93 5.01 24.71
C ILE A 90 -0.66 4.34 25.25
N ALA A 91 -0.09 3.38 24.51
CA ALA A 91 1.14 2.72 24.92
C ALA A 91 2.34 3.69 24.99
N LEU A 92 2.42 4.65 24.07
CA LEU A 92 3.45 5.70 24.06
C LEU A 92 3.35 6.63 25.28
N GLU A 93 2.15 7.00 25.69
CA GLU A 93 1.90 7.80 26.91
C GLU A 93 2.40 7.09 28.16
N GLN A 94 2.34 5.75 28.19
CA GLN A 94 2.84 4.89 29.28
C GLN A 94 4.34 4.56 29.16
N GLY A 95 5.07 5.18 28.21
CA GLY A 95 6.51 5.02 28.01
C GLY A 95 6.92 3.79 27.17
N TYR A 96 5.97 3.05 26.60
CA TYR A 96 6.29 1.97 25.65
C TYR A 96 6.55 2.51 24.26
N THR A 97 7.48 1.88 23.54
CA THR A 97 7.77 2.25 22.15
C THR A 97 7.13 1.27 21.18
N ALA A 98 6.89 1.74 19.95
CA ALA A 98 6.35 0.87 18.89
C ALA A 98 7.35 -0.22 18.47
N PHE A 99 8.65 0.01 18.66
CA PHE A 99 9.74 -0.85 18.20
C PHE A 99 10.90 -0.84 19.19
N GLY A 100 11.74 -1.88 19.15
CA GLY A 100 12.94 -1.97 19.99
C GLY A 100 12.75 -2.75 21.29
N SER A 101 13.66 -2.54 22.25
CA SER A 101 13.69 -3.26 23.52
C SER A 101 12.56 -2.90 24.47
N THR A 102 11.99 -1.70 24.33
CA THR A 102 10.86 -1.19 25.13
C THR A 102 9.52 -1.36 24.43
N THR A 103 9.44 -2.31 23.47
CA THR A 103 8.20 -2.55 22.74
C THR A 103 7.08 -3.06 23.65
N MET A 104 5.85 -2.68 23.34
CA MET A 104 4.65 -3.16 24.01
C MET A 104 4.41 -4.67 23.84
N MET A 105 5.09 -5.32 22.89
CA MET A 105 4.94 -6.76 22.61
C MET A 105 5.72 -7.61 23.60
N LYS A 106 5.01 -8.54 24.30
CA LYS A 106 5.62 -9.50 25.25
C LYS A 106 5.83 -10.88 24.63
N THR A 107 4.95 -11.28 23.69
CA THR A 107 5.04 -12.58 23.04
C THR A 107 6.11 -12.58 21.95
N LYS A 108 6.86 -13.68 21.82
CA LYS A 108 7.87 -13.85 20.76
C LYS A 108 7.23 -13.70 19.36
N LEU A 109 6.02 -14.21 19.20
CA LEU A 109 5.27 -14.16 17.94
C LEU A 109 4.80 -12.72 17.64
N GLY A 110 4.28 -11.99 18.62
CA GLY A 110 3.92 -10.58 18.50
C GLY A 110 5.13 -9.71 18.16
N HIS A 111 6.26 -9.95 18.82
CA HIS A 111 7.51 -9.25 18.51
C HIS A 111 7.98 -9.52 17.07
N PHE A 112 7.97 -10.78 16.61
CA PHE A 112 8.34 -11.12 15.23
C PHE A 112 7.40 -10.48 14.21
N LEU A 113 6.09 -10.57 14.39
CA LEU A 113 5.10 -10.05 13.44
C LEU A 113 5.07 -8.51 13.41
N VAL A 114 5.20 -7.84 14.55
CA VAL A 114 5.00 -6.39 14.67
C VAL A 114 6.32 -5.63 14.62
N ALA A 115 7.35 -6.06 15.37
CA ALA A 115 8.59 -5.32 15.54
C ALA A 115 9.70 -5.72 14.56
N SER A 116 9.64 -6.91 13.93
CA SER A 116 10.64 -7.39 12.98
C SER A 116 10.73 -6.52 11.73
N ASN A 117 11.95 -6.15 11.35
CA ASN A 117 12.23 -5.44 10.09
C ASN A 117 11.81 -6.25 8.86
N PHE A 118 11.97 -7.58 8.91
CA PHE A 118 11.56 -8.48 7.84
C PHE A 118 10.05 -8.43 7.61
N SER A 119 9.25 -8.57 8.66
CA SER A 119 7.78 -8.50 8.54
C SER A 119 7.29 -7.14 8.03
N ARG A 120 7.93 -6.04 8.45
CA ARG A 120 7.61 -4.69 7.96
C ARG A 120 7.95 -4.52 6.49
N GLY A 121 9.15 -4.92 6.10
CA GLY A 121 9.60 -4.85 4.71
C GLY A 121 8.75 -5.72 3.78
N SER A 122 8.46 -6.96 4.16
CA SER A 122 7.60 -7.86 3.37
C SER A 122 6.20 -7.28 3.15
N TYR A 123 5.60 -6.68 4.19
CA TYR A 123 4.31 -6.02 4.07
C TYR A 123 4.36 -4.81 3.12
N ALA A 124 5.39 -3.96 3.23
CA ALA A 124 5.57 -2.80 2.36
C ALA A 124 5.76 -3.21 0.89
N VAL A 125 6.59 -4.22 0.63
CA VAL A 125 6.83 -4.75 -0.72
C VAL A 125 5.56 -5.37 -1.31
N THR A 126 4.80 -6.14 -0.51
CA THR A 126 3.54 -6.74 -0.97
C THR A 126 2.51 -5.67 -1.36
N LYS A 127 2.41 -4.58 -0.59
CA LYS A 127 1.54 -3.44 -0.93
C LYS A 127 2.00 -2.72 -2.19
N ALA A 128 3.30 -2.49 -2.32
CA ALA A 128 3.87 -1.84 -3.50
C ALA A 128 3.52 -2.63 -4.78
N PHE A 129 3.68 -3.95 -4.76
CA PHE A 129 3.27 -4.81 -5.86
C PHE A 129 1.75 -4.79 -6.09
N ALA A 130 0.95 -4.84 -5.01
CA ALA A 130 -0.51 -4.73 -5.15
C ALA A 130 -0.91 -3.43 -5.86
N PHE A 131 -0.38 -2.28 -5.45
CA PHE A 131 -0.71 -1.00 -6.06
C PHE A 131 -0.26 -0.89 -7.51
N ALA A 132 0.99 -1.25 -7.81
CA ALA A 132 1.54 -1.19 -9.15
C ALA A 132 0.80 -2.12 -10.12
N PHE A 133 0.65 -3.39 -9.75
CA PHE A 133 0.03 -4.37 -10.64
C PHE A 133 -1.47 -4.19 -10.79
N MET A 134 -2.19 -3.67 -9.78
CA MET A 134 -3.60 -3.34 -9.92
C MET A 134 -3.83 -2.24 -10.97
N ILE A 135 -2.96 -1.24 -11.06
CA ILE A 135 -3.04 -0.21 -12.11
C ILE A 135 -2.79 -0.84 -13.49
N LEU A 136 -1.78 -1.72 -13.62
CA LEU A 136 -1.48 -2.39 -14.88
C LEU A 136 -2.60 -3.31 -15.35
N CYS A 137 -3.18 -4.11 -14.44
CA CYS A 137 -4.27 -5.04 -14.76
C CYS A 137 -5.52 -4.33 -15.27
N ASN A 138 -5.78 -3.12 -14.79
CA ASN A 138 -6.97 -2.36 -15.13
C ASN A 138 -6.69 -1.27 -16.19
N PHE A 139 -5.63 -1.44 -16.98
CA PHE A 139 -5.29 -0.52 -18.05
C PHE A 139 -6.42 -0.42 -19.09
N PRO A 140 -6.80 0.80 -19.54
CA PRO A 140 -7.96 1.00 -20.43
C PRO A 140 -7.63 0.66 -21.89
N PHE A 141 -7.48 -0.62 -22.22
CA PHE A 141 -7.14 -1.10 -23.56
C PHE A 141 -8.19 -0.76 -24.63
N ALA A 142 -9.47 -0.74 -24.25
CA ALA A 142 -10.54 -0.37 -25.18
C ALA A 142 -10.35 1.07 -25.71
N THR A 143 -10.00 2.00 -24.82
CA THR A 143 -9.72 3.39 -25.21
C THR A 143 -8.43 3.49 -26.03
N MET A 144 -7.41 2.69 -25.72
CA MET A 144 -6.17 2.67 -26.49
C MET A 144 -6.40 2.22 -27.94
N ASN A 145 -7.23 1.19 -28.15
CA ASN A 145 -7.55 0.72 -29.50
C ASN A 145 -8.21 1.81 -30.36
N LEU A 146 -9.02 2.69 -29.75
CA LEU A 146 -9.60 3.84 -30.46
C LEU A 146 -8.53 4.87 -30.89
N PHE A 147 -7.50 5.09 -30.05
CA PHE A 147 -6.39 5.98 -30.40
C PHE A 147 -5.47 5.42 -31.49
N LEU A 148 -5.39 4.09 -31.60
CA LEU A 148 -4.53 3.42 -32.59
C LEU A 148 -5.18 3.25 -33.97
N GLN A 149 -6.49 3.50 -34.11
CA GLN A 149 -7.20 3.54 -35.41
C GLN A 149 -6.85 4.83 -36.15
N GLY A 150 -5.63 4.90 -36.68
CA GLY A 150 -5.16 6.01 -37.50
C GLY A 150 -5.45 5.78 -39.00
N ASP A 151 -5.13 6.78 -39.83
CA ASP A 151 -5.37 6.78 -41.28
C ASP A 151 -4.52 5.75 -42.07
N ASP A 152 -3.41 5.27 -41.48
CA ASP A 152 -2.54 4.24 -42.09
C ASP A 152 -2.87 2.85 -41.55
N PRO A 153 -3.47 1.96 -42.37
CA PRO A 153 -3.88 0.64 -41.91
C PRO A 153 -2.72 -0.29 -41.56
N ALA A 154 -1.53 -0.11 -42.15
CA ALA A 154 -0.36 -0.96 -41.85
C ALA A 154 0.24 -0.59 -40.49
N LEU A 155 0.35 0.70 -40.18
CA LEU A 155 0.87 1.20 -38.91
C LEU A 155 -0.11 0.89 -37.78
N SER A 156 -1.41 1.03 -38.00
CA SER A 156 -2.46 0.71 -37.04
C SER A 156 -2.48 -0.79 -36.69
N ALA A 157 -2.29 -1.67 -37.69
CA ALA A 157 -2.23 -3.11 -37.47
C ALA A 157 -1.01 -3.53 -36.62
N GLN A 158 0.18 -2.97 -36.88
CA GLN A 158 1.38 -3.23 -36.07
C GLN A 158 1.23 -2.74 -34.63
N ALA A 159 0.71 -1.51 -34.46
CA ALA A 159 0.43 -0.94 -33.14
C ALA A 159 -0.59 -1.80 -32.37
N THR A 160 -1.67 -2.20 -33.01
CA THR A 160 -2.70 -3.07 -32.39
C THR A 160 -2.12 -4.44 -31.96
N ALA A 161 -1.23 -5.03 -32.76
CA ALA A 161 -0.58 -6.30 -32.42
C ALA A 161 0.36 -6.15 -31.18
N ALA A 162 1.15 -5.07 -31.13
CA ALA A 162 2.03 -4.79 -29.99
C ALA A 162 1.23 -4.56 -28.70
N TRP A 163 0.14 -3.79 -28.76
CA TRP A 163 -0.75 -3.54 -27.63
C TRP A 163 -1.55 -4.77 -27.23
N GLY A 164 -1.91 -5.64 -28.17
CA GLY A 164 -2.51 -6.94 -27.88
C GLY A 164 -1.60 -7.83 -27.07
N THR A 165 -0.31 -7.84 -27.36
CA THR A 165 0.69 -8.57 -26.55
C THR A 165 0.79 -7.98 -25.15
N PHE A 166 0.86 -6.66 -25.01
CA PHE A 166 0.86 -6.00 -23.70
C PHE A 166 -0.42 -6.29 -22.91
N HIS A 167 -1.58 -6.26 -23.55
CA HIS A 167 -2.86 -6.62 -22.97
C HIS A 167 -2.85 -8.06 -22.39
N ASN A 168 -2.36 -9.02 -23.17
CA ASN A 168 -2.27 -10.41 -22.72
C ASN A 168 -1.34 -10.55 -21.51
N ILE A 169 -0.24 -9.83 -21.46
CA ILE A 169 0.66 -9.78 -20.31
C ILE A 169 -0.07 -9.21 -19.08
N CYS A 170 -0.80 -8.12 -19.24
CA CYS A 170 -1.57 -7.53 -18.14
C CYS A 170 -2.64 -8.48 -17.61
N ILE A 171 -3.38 -9.19 -18.48
CA ILE A 171 -4.34 -10.22 -18.07
C ILE A 171 -3.65 -11.36 -17.30
N ALA A 172 -2.48 -11.81 -17.78
CA ALA A 172 -1.73 -12.87 -17.11
C ALA A 172 -1.22 -12.46 -15.71
N ILE A 173 -0.98 -11.17 -15.48
CA ILE A 173 -0.55 -10.61 -14.19
C ILE A 173 -1.72 -10.40 -13.22
N CYS A 174 -2.97 -10.27 -13.70
CA CYS A 174 -4.13 -9.98 -12.85
C CYS A 174 -4.31 -10.95 -11.66
N PRO A 175 -4.20 -12.27 -11.80
CA PRO A 175 -4.30 -13.18 -10.66
C PRO A 175 -3.22 -12.90 -9.60
N PHE A 176 -2.01 -12.57 -10.03
CA PHE A 176 -0.92 -12.21 -9.13
C PHE A 176 -1.18 -10.88 -8.42
N ALA A 177 -1.73 -9.89 -9.10
CA ALA A 177 -2.12 -8.61 -8.50
C ALA A 177 -3.16 -8.82 -7.39
N HIS A 178 -4.21 -9.60 -7.65
CA HIS A 178 -5.22 -9.94 -6.64
C HIS A 178 -4.63 -10.76 -5.49
N PHE A 179 -3.74 -11.69 -5.77
CA PHE A 179 -3.00 -12.41 -4.73
C PHE A 179 -2.23 -11.44 -3.83
N CYS A 180 -1.51 -10.46 -4.39
CA CYS A 180 -0.81 -9.43 -3.61
C CYS A 180 -1.77 -8.60 -2.76
N VAL A 181 -2.96 -8.24 -3.29
CA VAL A 181 -4.00 -7.53 -2.52
C VAL A 181 -4.42 -8.35 -1.29
N TYR A 182 -4.82 -9.61 -1.49
CA TYR A 182 -5.27 -10.46 -0.39
C TYR A 182 -4.15 -10.81 0.58
N ALA A 183 -2.93 -11.01 0.09
CA ALA A 183 -1.75 -11.19 0.93
C ALA A 183 -1.48 -9.94 1.79
N ALA A 184 -1.59 -8.74 1.22
CA ALA A 184 -1.45 -7.49 1.97
C ALA A 184 -2.51 -7.35 3.07
N VAL A 185 -3.77 -7.72 2.79
CA VAL A 185 -4.83 -7.75 3.80
C VAL A 185 -4.54 -8.78 4.89
N ALA A 186 -4.10 -9.98 4.53
CA ALA A 186 -3.71 -11.01 5.50
C ALA A 186 -2.57 -10.52 6.40
N PHE A 187 -1.51 -9.95 5.83
CA PHE A 187 -0.42 -9.31 6.60
C PHE A 187 -0.94 -8.19 7.50
N CYS A 188 -1.84 -7.36 6.99
CA CYS A 188 -2.46 -6.28 7.74
C CYS A 188 -3.15 -6.81 9.00
N VAL A 189 -3.98 -7.84 8.88
CA VAL A 189 -4.70 -8.47 9.99
C VAL A 189 -3.74 -9.18 10.95
N LEU A 190 -2.84 -10.03 10.42
CA LEU A 190 -1.87 -10.78 11.22
C LEU A 190 -0.96 -9.89 12.08
N ARG A 191 -0.62 -8.70 11.58
CA ARG A 191 0.18 -7.72 12.31
C ARG A 191 -0.65 -6.86 13.27
N GLY A 192 -1.94 -6.68 12.99
CA GLY A 192 -2.85 -5.91 13.85
C GLY A 192 -3.32 -6.68 15.07
N LEU A 193 -3.60 -7.97 14.91
CA LEU A 193 -4.14 -8.83 15.99
C LEU A 193 -3.26 -8.86 17.27
N PRO A 194 -1.93 -9.08 17.19
CA PRO A 194 -1.10 -9.07 18.41
C PRO A 194 -1.14 -7.73 19.14
N VAL A 195 -1.16 -6.61 18.38
CA VAL A 195 -1.26 -5.27 18.97
C VAL A 195 -2.55 -5.12 19.79
N LEU A 196 -3.69 -5.53 19.24
CA LEU A 196 -4.99 -5.43 19.89
C LEU A 196 -5.13 -6.40 21.07
N ILE A 197 -4.61 -7.63 20.95
CA ILE A 197 -4.69 -8.64 22.00
C ILE A 197 -3.82 -8.25 23.19
N GLU A 198 -2.57 -7.87 22.95
CA GLU A 198 -1.63 -7.53 24.02
C GLU A 198 -1.91 -6.17 24.66
N SER A 199 -2.65 -5.29 23.99
CA SER A 199 -3.05 -3.99 24.54
C SER A 199 -4.11 -4.08 25.64
N ARG A 200 -4.84 -5.18 25.75
CA ARG A 200 -5.87 -5.36 26.79
C ARG A 200 -5.35 -5.05 28.19
N ARG A 201 -4.08 -5.31 28.47
CA ARG A 201 -3.46 -5.02 29.76
C ARG A 201 -3.46 -3.54 30.12
N PHE A 202 -3.30 -2.63 29.16
CA PHE A 202 -3.30 -1.18 29.40
C PHE A 202 -4.65 -0.67 29.91
N PHE A 203 -5.74 -1.34 29.53
CA PHE A 203 -7.09 -0.99 29.98
C PHE A 203 -7.49 -1.65 31.30
N VAL A 204 -6.72 -2.63 31.78
CA VAL A 204 -7.01 -3.34 33.05
C VAL A 204 -6.23 -2.71 34.21
N GLU A 205 -5.03 -2.20 33.97
CA GLU A 205 -4.18 -1.56 35.00
C GLU A 205 -4.72 -0.20 35.47
N ASP A 206 -5.50 0.52 34.66
CA ASP A 206 -6.15 1.79 35.05
C ASP A 206 -7.31 1.63 36.05
N LYS A 207 -7.64 0.42 36.46
CA LYS A 207 -8.72 0.14 37.45
C LYS A 207 -8.21 -0.14 38.88
N LYS A 208 -6.93 0.06 39.14
CA LYS A 208 -6.36 0.02 40.48
C LYS A 208 -5.81 1.36 40.90
#